data_66f70eef08c00d3c0dfdcb96eb8a9375
#
_entry.id   66f70eef08c00d3c0dfdcb96eb8a9375
#
_cell.length_a   1.000
_cell.length_b   1.000
_cell.length_c   1.000
_cell.angle_alpha   90.00
_cell.angle_beta   90.00
_cell.angle_gamma   90.00
#
_symmetry.space_group_name_H-M   'P 1'
#
loop_
_entity.id
_entity.type
_entity.pdbx_description
1 polymer ?
#
loop_
_entity_poly.entity_id
_entity_poly.type
_entity_poly.pdbx_seq_one_letter_code
_entity_poly.pdbx_strand_id
1 'polypeptide(L)'
;APSGPSKPIRIVQPNIGQEDKWREGLDEEAFQRLSALTIAPPRPATRRLVFWPEVAVPVAFQLEGPPPQRLTTELPPARRAASVLRPGDLLVAGAFALVVDEQGELAGSTNSVMPITPEGRILGRYDKAHLVPYGEYLPMRPLLSAIGLSQLAPGVGDTLSGPGPRNLSLPGWGTMGVQVCYE
;
A
#
# COMPACT_ATOMS: atom_id res chain seq x y z
N ALA A 1 -20.73 7.33 24.75
CA ALA A 1 -20.51 6.12 23.97
C ALA A 1 -21.08 6.32 22.56
N PRO A 2 -20.41 5.86 21.49
CA PRO A 2 -20.96 5.98 20.16
C PRO A 2 -22.26 5.15 20.05
N SER A 3 -23.35 5.82 19.73
CA SER A 3 -24.73 5.24 19.72
C SER A 3 -25.17 4.77 18.32
N GLY A 4 -24.24 4.38 17.46
CA GLY A 4 -24.54 3.89 16.12
C GLY A 4 -24.36 2.37 15.98
N PRO A 5 -24.94 1.74 14.93
CA PRO A 5 -24.72 0.32 14.69
C PRO A 5 -23.23 0.04 14.50
N SER A 6 -22.75 -1.04 15.14
CA SER A 6 -21.37 -1.50 15.03
C SER A 6 -21.01 -1.81 13.56
N LYS A 7 -19.95 -1.18 13.05
CA LYS A 7 -19.44 -1.45 11.71
C LYS A 7 -18.32 -2.49 11.81
N PRO A 8 -18.44 -3.68 11.21
CA PRO A 8 -17.42 -4.72 11.31
C PRO A 8 -16.11 -4.30 10.70
N ILE A 9 -15.02 -4.44 11.46
CA ILE A 9 -13.65 -4.23 11.03
C ILE A 9 -12.93 -5.58 11.07
N ARG A 10 -12.15 -5.89 10.03
CA ARG A 10 -11.25 -7.03 10.00
C ARG A 10 -9.81 -6.55 9.79
N ILE A 11 -8.98 -6.78 10.77
CA ILE A 11 -7.53 -6.59 10.67
C ILE A 11 -6.91 -7.93 10.30
N VAL A 12 -6.13 -7.95 9.23
CA VAL A 12 -5.47 -9.15 8.69
C VAL A 12 -4.00 -9.09 9.03
N GLN A 13 -3.52 -10.07 9.78
CA GLN A 13 -2.12 -10.20 10.18
C GLN A 13 -1.54 -11.49 9.56
N PRO A 14 -0.79 -11.41 8.43
CA PRO A 14 -0.25 -12.58 7.74
C PRO A 14 0.95 -13.19 8.45
N ASN A 15 1.56 -12.48 9.40
CA ASN A 15 2.73 -12.92 10.16
C ASN A 15 3.90 -13.36 9.26
N ILE A 16 4.27 -12.46 8.34
CA ILE A 16 5.43 -12.61 7.45
C ILE A 16 6.59 -11.84 8.07
N GLY A 17 7.76 -12.48 8.23
CA GLY A 17 8.96 -11.85 8.75
C GLY A 17 9.49 -10.76 7.81
N GLN A 18 10.11 -9.73 8.39
CA GLN A 18 10.67 -8.63 7.60
C GLN A 18 11.82 -9.12 6.69
N GLU A 19 12.58 -10.10 7.17
CA GLU A 19 13.67 -10.77 6.46
C GLU A 19 13.22 -11.56 5.24
N ASP A 20 11.99 -12.06 5.26
CA ASP A 20 11.41 -12.83 4.15
C ASP A 20 10.76 -11.95 3.09
N LYS A 21 10.45 -10.70 3.41
CA LYS A 21 9.57 -9.83 2.61
C LYS A 21 10.00 -9.65 1.15
N TRP A 22 11.29 -9.82 0.88
CA TRP A 22 11.88 -9.64 -0.45
C TRP A 22 12.37 -10.96 -1.09
N ARG A 23 12.02 -12.10 -0.48
CA ARG A 23 12.34 -13.42 -1.02
C ARG A 23 11.53 -13.67 -2.28
N GLU A 24 12.16 -14.27 -3.29
CA GLU A 24 11.49 -14.67 -4.53
C GLU A 24 10.29 -15.57 -4.25
N GLY A 25 9.17 -15.31 -4.90
CA GLY A 25 7.90 -16.03 -4.72
C GLY A 25 7.11 -15.67 -3.46
N LEU A 26 7.62 -14.76 -2.62
CA LEU A 26 6.89 -14.34 -1.42
C LEU A 26 5.62 -13.56 -1.74
N ASP A 27 5.59 -12.83 -2.84
CA ASP A 27 4.41 -12.10 -3.29
C ASP A 27 3.18 -13.00 -3.43
N GLU A 28 3.36 -14.18 -4.00
CA GLU A 28 2.30 -15.19 -4.13
C GLU A 28 1.91 -15.77 -2.75
N GLU A 29 2.88 -16.15 -1.93
CA GLU A 29 2.65 -16.66 -0.59
C GLU A 29 1.95 -15.63 0.31
N ALA A 30 2.43 -14.39 0.29
CA ALA A 30 1.83 -13.29 1.03
C ALA A 30 0.37 -13.06 0.61
N PHE A 31 0.14 -13.05 -0.70
CA PHE A 31 -1.21 -12.90 -1.24
C PHE A 31 -2.14 -14.03 -0.81
N GLN A 32 -1.69 -15.27 -0.87
CA GLN A 32 -2.48 -16.43 -0.44
C GLN A 32 -2.82 -16.37 1.05
N ARG A 33 -1.86 -16.02 1.92
CA ARG A 33 -2.08 -15.86 3.37
C ARG A 33 -3.07 -14.73 3.67
N LEU A 34 -2.89 -13.56 3.06
CA LEU A 34 -3.80 -12.41 3.21
C LEU A 34 -5.21 -12.76 2.75
N SER A 35 -5.32 -13.45 1.61
CA SER A 35 -6.60 -13.90 1.06
C SER A 35 -7.31 -14.87 2.00
N ALA A 36 -6.62 -15.92 2.44
CA ALA A 36 -7.17 -16.91 3.35
C ALA A 36 -7.66 -16.28 4.66
N LEU A 37 -6.88 -15.37 5.25
CA LEU A 37 -7.26 -14.66 6.46
C LEU A 37 -8.41 -13.66 6.23
N THR A 38 -8.49 -13.05 5.07
CA THR A 38 -9.58 -12.13 4.70
C THR A 38 -10.91 -12.86 4.58
N ILE A 39 -10.89 -14.07 4.01
CA ILE A 39 -12.11 -14.86 3.81
C ILE A 39 -12.46 -15.79 4.97
N ALA A 40 -11.58 -15.96 5.95
CA ALA A 40 -11.81 -16.83 7.11
C ALA A 40 -13.06 -16.42 7.94
N PRO A 41 -13.75 -17.36 8.60
CA PRO A 41 -14.81 -17.06 9.54
C PRO A 41 -14.27 -16.29 10.80
N PRO A 42 -15.14 -15.59 11.55
CA PRO A 42 -16.54 -15.31 11.23
C PRO A 42 -16.70 -14.27 10.14
N ARG A 43 -17.72 -14.44 9.32
CA ARG A 43 -18.09 -13.48 8.26
C ARG A 43 -19.43 -12.86 8.60
N PRO A 44 -19.47 -11.62 9.13
CA PRO A 44 -20.74 -10.94 9.38
C PRO A 44 -21.55 -10.78 8.09
N ALA A 45 -22.85 -10.76 8.18
CA ALA A 45 -23.74 -10.56 7.03
C ALA A 45 -23.60 -9.16 6.42
N THR A 46 -23.16 -8.19 7.22
CA THR A 46 -22.95 -6.79 6.81
C THR A 46 -21.61 -6.57 6.15
N ARG A 47 -21.48 -5.47 5.39
CA ARG A 47 -20.22 -5.01 4.80
C ARG A 47 -19.12 -4.81 5.85
N ARG A 48 -17.87 -5.05 5.48
CA ARG A 48 -16.71 -4.94 6.36
C ARG A 48 -15.73 -3.90 5.85
N LEU A 49 -15.00 -3.27 6.78
CA LEU A 49 -13.75 -2.58 6.50
C LEU A 49 -12.61 -3.56 6.81
N VAL A 50 -11.81 -3.89 5.79
CA VAL A 50 -10.71 -4.84 5.88
C VAL A 50 -9.39 -4.08 5.85
N PHE A 51 -8.46 -4.40 6.73
CA PHE A 51 -7.13 -3.81 6.76
C PHE A 51 -6.07 -4.85 6.46
N TRP A 52 -5.24 -4.58 5.47
CA TRP A 52 -3.99 -5.27 5.21
C TRP A 52 -2.81 -4.41 5.68
N PRO A 53 -1.73 -5.01 6.22
CA PRO A 53 -0.62 -4.27 6.81
C PRO A 53 0.21 -3.50 5.77
N GLU A 54 1.20 -2.75 6.24
CA GLU A 54 2.18 -2.05 5.42
C GLU A 54 2.90 -3.01 4.49
N VAL A 55 2.95 -2.66 3.19
CA VAL A 55 3.54 -3.50 2.13
C VAL A 55 3.10 -4.95 2.29
N ALA A 56 1.79 -5.13 2.38
CA ALA A 56 1.18 -6.43 2.62
C ALA A 56 1.55 -7.46 1.55
N VAL A 57 1.63 -7.02 0.31
CA VAL A 57 2.20 -7.76 -0.83
C VAL A 57 3.29 -6.89 -1.44
N PRO A 58 4.52 -7.39 -1.64
CA PRO A 58 5.66 -6.60 -2.11
C PRO A 58 5.61 -6.30 -3.62
N VAL A 59 4.45 -5.94 -4.14
CA VAL A 59 4.21 -5.57 -5.53
C VAL A 59 3.42 -4.26 -5.62
N ALA A 60 3.57 -3.56 -6.73
CA ALA A 60 2.85 -2.31 -6.93
C ALA A 60 1.37 -2.53 -7.26
N PHE A 61 0.51 -1.70 -6.69
CA PHE A 61 -0.93 -1.71 -6.94
C PHE A 61 -1.35 -0.62 -7.92
N GLN A 62 -0.53 0.40 -8.09
CA GLN A 62 -0.82 1.55 -8.93
C GLN A 62 0.41 2.01 -9.68
N LEU A 63 0.20 2.53 -10.89
CA LEU A 63 1.18 3.26 -11.68
C LEU A 63 0.73 4.71 -11.82
N GLU A 64 1.59 5.67 -11.54
CA GLU A 64 1.35 7.10 -11.72
C GLU A 64 2.25 7.65 -12.82
N GLY A 65 1.64 8.27 -13.83
CA GLY A 65 2.34 8.97 -14.90
C GLY A 65 2.74 10.40 -14.53
N PRO A 66 3.50 11.07 -15.41
CA PRO A 66 4.07 12.39 -15.15
C PRO A 66 3.02 13.51 -15.12
N PRO A 67 3.34 14.66 -14.46
CA PRO A 67 2.58 15.88 -14.63
C PRO A 67 2.66 16.37 -16.12
N PRO A 68 1.70 17.17 -16.61
CA PRO A 68 0.54 17.68 -15.89
C PRO A 68 -0.66 16.73 -15.84
N GLN A 69 -0.65 15.66 -16.62
CA GLN A 69 -1.82 14.79 -16.80
C GLN A 69 -1.92 13.66 -15.78
N ARG A 70 -1.01 13.56 -14.82
CA ARG A 70 -0.99 12.55 -13.74
C ARG A 70 -2.01 11.42 -13.92
N LEU A 71 -1.79 10.60 -14.93
CA LEU A 71 -2.62 9.43 -15.19
C LEU A 71 -2.28 8.37 -14.15
N THR A 72 -3.27 8.00 -13.34
CA THR A 72 -3.13 6.89 -12.41
C THR A 72 -3.84 5.66 -12.95
N THR A 73 -3.14 4.54 -12.97
CA THR A 73 -3.68 3.26 -13.45
C THR A 73 -3.57 2.22 -12.35
N GLU A 74 -4.69 1.57 -12.04
CA GLU A 74 -4.68 0.40 -11.15
C GLU A 74 -4.04 -0.79 -11.86
N LEU A 75 -3.05 -1.40 -11.19
CA LEU A 75 -2.35 -2.57 -11.67
C LEU A 75 -3.10 -3.87 -11.32
N PRO A 76 -2.84 -4.97 -12.04
CA PRO A 76 -3.48 -6.26 -11.77
C PRO A 76 -3.46 -6.73 -10.31
N PRO A 77 -2.40 -6.49 -9.50
CA PRO A 77 -2.40 -6.86 -8.08
C PRO A 77 -3.51 -6.19 -7.26
N ALA A 78 -3.89 -4.94 -7.55
CA ALA A 78 -4.99 -4.27 -6.87
C ALA A 78 -6.33 -4.97 -7.14
N ARG A 79 -6.59 -5.37 -8.38
CA ARG A 79 -7.79 -6.15 -8.75
C ARG A 79 -7.79 -7.53 -8.11
N ARG A 80 -6.64 -8.16 -8.04
CA ARG A 80 -6.47 -9.45 -7.36
C ARG A 80 -6.77 -9.32 -5.87
N ALA A 81 -6.27 -8.27 -5.20
CA ALA A 81 -6.58 -7.99 -3.80
C ALA A 81 -8.08 -7.75 -3.58
N ALA A 82 -8.75 -7.11 -4.53
CA ALA A 82 -10.20 -6.90 -4.48
C ALA A 82 -11.02 -8.19 -4.60
N SER A 83 -10.51 -9.22 -5.26
CA SER A 83 -11.24 -10.46 -5.54
C SER A 83 -11.66 -11.25 -4.28
N VAL A 84 -11.05 -10.97 -3.13
CA VAL A 84 -11.40 -11.59 -1.85
C VAL A 84 -12.47 -10.82 -1.07
N LEU A 85 -12.88 -9.66 -1.58
CA LEU A 85 -13.90 -8.81 -0.99
C LEU A 85 -15.29 -9.23 -1.44
N ARG A 86 -16.27 -8.97 -0.59
CA ARG A 86 -17.68 -9.11 -0.94
C ARG A 86 -18.26 -7.76 -1.37
N PRO A 87 -19.39 -7.74 -2.09
CA PRO A 87 -20.09 -6.50 -2.37
C PRO A 87 -20.30 -5.66 -1.09
N GLY A 88 -19.90 -4.39 -1.15
CA GLY A 88 -19.99 -3.46 -0.05
C GLY A 88 -18.83 -3.49 0.97
N ASP A 89 -17.93 -4.46 0.93
CA ASP A 89 -16.67 -4.40 1.69
C ASP A 89 -15.78 -3.25 1.15
N LEU A 90 -14.85 -2.80 1.95
CA LEU A 90 -13.78 -1.89 1.54
C LEU A 90 -12.46 -2.42 2.11
N LEU A 91 -11.43 -2.56 1.28
CA LEU A 91 -10.09 -2.92 1.70
C LEU A 91 -9.25 -1.65 1.83
N VAL A 92 -8.53 -1.53 2.92
CA VAL A 92 -7.46 -0.55 3.11
C VAL A 92 -6.15 -1.34 3.13
N ALA A 93 -5.36 -1.22 2.08
CA ALA A 93 -4.13 -1.97 1.91
C ALA A 93 -2.90 -1.07 1.94
N GLY A 94 -1.84 -1.50 2.64
CA GLY A 94 -0.50 -0.98 2.45
C GLY A 94 0.12 -1.61 1.20
N ALA A 95 0.53 -0.78 0.22
CA ALA A 95 1.05 -1.22 -1.06
C ALA A 95 1.98 -0.17 -1.68
N PHE A 96 2.71 -0.54 -2.73
CA PHE A 96 3.49 0.42 -3.51
C PHE A 96 2.66 1.05 -4.63
N ALA A 97 3.00 2.32 -4.98
CA ALA A 97 2.73 2.87 -6.28
C ALA A 97 4.05 3.14 -7.00
N LEU A 98 4.11 2.82 -8.28
CA LEU A 98 5.22 3.18 -9.15
C LEU A 98 4.96 4.56 -9.74
N VAL A 99 6.02 5.35 -9.85
CA VAL A 99 5.97 6.68 -10.47
C VAL A 99 6.93 6.69 -11.66
N VAL A 100 6.44 7.07 -12.83
CA VAL A 100 7.24 7.23 -14.03
C VAL A 100 7.40 8.70 -14.39
N ASP A 101 8.52 9.03 -15.02
CA ASP A 101 8.82 10.36 -15.51
C ASP A 101 8.18 10.66 -16.87
N GLU A 102 8.53 11.81 -17.46
CA GLU A 102 8.04 12.25 -18.77
C GLU A 102 8.50 11.36 -19.94
N GLN A 103 9.56 10.60 -19.76
CA GLN A 103 10.08 9.65 -20.72
C GLN A 103 9.45 8.26 -20.57
N GLY A 104 8.64 8.04 -19.51
CA GLY A 104 8.04 6.76 -19.18
C GLY A 104 8.97 5.83 -18.42
N GLU A 105 10.15 6.32 -18.00
CA GLU A 105 11.09 5.57 -17.19
C GLU A 105 10.71 5.62 -15.71
N LEU A 106 11.09 4.60 -14.95
CA LEU A 106 10.78 4.52 -13.53
C LEU A 106 11.54 5.61 -12.76
N ALA A 107 10.81 6.61 -12.26
CA ALA A 107 11.34 7.66 -11.38
C ALA A 107 11.49 7.19 -9.92
N GLY A 108 10.64 6.24 -9.49
CA GLY A 108 10.69 5.69 -8.15
C GLY A 108 9.38 5.02 -7.74
N SER A 109 9.27 4.74 -6.44
CA SER A 109 8.05 4.17 -5.86
C SER A 109 7.65 4.91 -4.58
N THR A 110 6.36 4.85 -4.21
CA THR A 110 5.86 5.35 -2.93
C THR A 110 5.38 4.19 -2.06
N ASN A 111 5.66 4.26 -0.75
CA ASN A 111 5.04 3.39 0.25
C ASN A 111 3.69 4.01 0.63
N SER A 112 2.61 3.32 0.33
CA SER A 112 1.30 3.95 0.28
C SER A 112 0.22 3.15 1.00
N VAL A 113 -0.83 3.83 1.43
CA VAL A 113 -2.07 3.23 1.93
C VAL A 113 -3.20 3.56 0.94
N MET A 114 -3.87 2.52 0.46
CA MET A 114 -4.86 2.61 -0.61
C MET A 114 -6.19 1.96 -0.22
N PRO A 115 -7.30 2.73 -0.16
CA PRO A 115 -8.65 2.16 -0.09
C PRO A 115 -9.06 1.57 -1.44
N ILE A 116 -9.49 0.30 -1.45
CA ILE A 116 -9.79 -0.47 -2.67
C ILE A 116 -11.21 -1.04 -2.58
N THR A 117 -12.02 -0.82 -3.61
CA THR A 117 -13.38 -1.37 -3.72
C THR A 117 -13.37 -2.82 -4.20
N PRO A 118 -14.48 -3.57 -4.08
CA PRO A 118 -14.59 -4.93 -4.61
C PRO A 118 -14.36 -5.03 -6.13
N GLU A 119 -14.56 -3.94 -6.85
CA GLU A 119 -14.31 -3.85 -8.30
C GLU A 119 -12.83 -3.59 -8.63
N GLY A 120 -11.96 -3.48 -7.61
CA GLY A 120 -10.53 -3.23 -7.78
C GLY A 120 -10.17 -1.77 -8.01
N ARG A 121 -11.11 -0.84 -7.80
CA ARG A 121 -10.86 0.59 -7.96
C ARG A 121 -10.24 1.18 -6.69
N ILE A 122 -9.15 1.92 -6.85
CA ILE A 122 -8.49 2.66 -5.79
C ILE A 122 -9.19 4.02 -5.63
N LEU A 123 -9.72 4.30 -4.42
CA LEU A 123 -10.51 5.50 -4.13
C LEU A 123 -9.67 6.72 -3.74
N GLY A 124 -8.41 6.50 -3.46
CA GLY A 124 -7.45 7.51 -3.06
C GLY A 124 -6.17 6.84 -2.57
N ARG A 125 -5.16 7.66 -2.26
CA ARG A 125 -3.85 7.16 -1.84
C ARG A 125 -3.23 8.12 -0.83
N TYR A 126 -2.71 7.60 0.26
CA TYR A 126 -1.80 8.30 1.14
C TYR A 126 -0.40 7.75 0.89
N ASP A 127 0.53 8.60 0.57
CA ASP A 127 1.94 8.24 0.41
C ASP A 127 2.69 8.66 1.66
N LYS A 128 3.52 7.75 2.19
CA LYS A 128 4.38 8.01 3.34
C LYS A 128 5.19 9.27 3.12
N ALA A 129 5.04 10.24 4.01
CA ALA A 129 5.68 11.54 3.88
C ALA A 129 7.05 11.59 4.55
N HIS A 130 7.21 10.91 5.68
CA HIS A 130 8.47 10.89 6.42
C HIS A 130 9.24 9.59 6.14
N LEU A 131 10.22 9.67 5.25
CA LEU A 131 11.04 8.52 4.85
C LEU A 131 12.15 8.25 5.87
N VAL A 132 12.48 6.96 6.05
CA VAL A 132 13.57 6.52 6.92
C VAL A 132 14.92 6.69 6.22
N PRO A 133 15.83 7.52 6.76
CA PRO A 133 17.19 7.66 6.20
C PRO A 133 17.91 6.30 6.14
N TYR A 134 18.69 6.08 5.10
CA TYR A 134 19.45 4.86 4.82
C TYR A 134 18.61 3.60 4.58
N GLY A 135 17.33 3.59 4.94
CA GLY A 135 16.41 2.50 4.65
C GLY A 135 15.61 2.72 3.36
N GLU A 136 15.00 3.89 3.23
CA GLU A 136 14.11 4.23 2.12
C GLU A 136 14.74 5.23 1.15
N TYR A 137 15.70 6.04 1.61
CA TYR A 137 16.50 6.91 0.76
C TYR A 137 17.93 7.05 1.28
N LEU A 138 18.85 7.41 0.39
CA LEU A 138 20.23 7.62 0.72
C LEU A 138 20.51 9.13 0.87
N PRO A 139 20.69 9.66 2.11
CA PRO A 139 21.09 11.04 2.30
C PRO A 139 22.43 11.32 1.61
N MET A 140 22.61 12.52 1.04
CA MET A 140 23.84 12.88 0.31
C MET A 140 24.28 11.84 -0.75
N ARG A 141 23.32 11.30 -1.48
CA ARG A 141 23.52 10.23 -2.46
C ARG A 141 24.75 10.41 -3.36
N PRO A 142 25.03 11.60 -3.96
CA PRO A 142 26.22 11.76 -4.82
C PRO A 142 27.52 11.45 -4.10
N LEU A 143 27.63 11.82 -2.82
CA LEU A 143 28.84 11.60 -2.02
C LEU A 143 28.95 10.12 -1.60
N LEU A 144 27.87 9.54 -1.09
CA LEU A 144 27.86 8.17 -0.58
C LEU A 144 28.00 7.13 -1.70
N SER A 145 27.37 7.38 -2.85
CA SER A 145 27.54 6.52 -4.02
C SER A 145 28.96 6.53 -4.56
N ALA A 146 29.67 7.67 -4.48
CA ALA A 146 31.07 7.78 -4.90
C ALA A 146 32.03 6.92 -4.06
N ILE A 147 31.66 6.58 -2.83
CA ILE A 147 32.43 5.69 -1.94
C ILE A 147 31.85 4.27 -1.85
N GLY A 148 30.97 3.90 -2.79
CA GLY A 148 30.43 2.54 -2.91
C GLY A 148 29.31 2.17 -1.94
N LEU A 149 28.77 3.12 -1.17
CA LEU A 149 27.61 2.89 -0.34
C LEU A 149 26.33 3.04 -1.17
N SER A 150 25.67 1.94 -1.39
CA SER A 150 24.36 1.88 -2.05
C SER A 150 23.22 1.79 -1.02
N GLN A 151 21.99 1.90 -1.50
CA GLN A 151 20.79 1.74 -0.67
C GLN A 151 20.81 0.42 0.11
N LEU A 152 20.55 0.48 1.41
CA LEU A 152 20.59 -0.69 2.30
C LEU A 152 19.27 -1.46 2.30
N ALA A 153 18.15 -0.83 1.90
CA ALA A 153 16.86 -1.51 1.81
C ALA A 153 16.60 -1.97 0.38
N PRO A 154 16.21 -3.23 0.17
CA PRO A 154 15.78 -3.71 -1.13
C PRO A 154 14.47 -3.03 -1.53
N GLY A 155 14.38 -2.57 -2.77
CA GLY A 155 13.19 -1.92 -3.30
C GLY A 155 13.32 -1.63 -4.80
N VAL A 156 12.23 -1.32 -5.45
CA VAL A 156 12.20 -0.95 -6.87
C VAL A 156 12.46 0.56 -6.98
N GLY A 157 13.70 0.94 -7.24
CA GLY A 157 14.10 2.34 -7.38
C GLY A 157 14.15 3.10 -6.04
N ASP A 158 14.20 4.44 -6.10
CA ASP A 158 14.14 5.30 -4.92
C ASP A 158 12.72 5.38 -4.36
N THR A 159 12.61 5.38 -3.03
CA THR A 159 11.35 5.70 -2.38
C THR A 159 11.11 7.20 -2.43
N LEU A 160 9.96 7.59 -2.96
CA LEU A 160 9.54 8.99 -3.07
C LEU A 160 8.69 9.38 -1.87
N SER A 161 8.96 10.58 -1.32
CA SER A 161 8.19 11.13 -0.21
C SER A 161 6.83 11.63 -0.69
N GLY A 162 5.80 11.35 0.09
CA GLY A 162 4.46 11.91 -0.10
C GLY A 162 4.40 13.40 0.26
N PRO A 163 3.28 14.08 -0.09
CA PRO A 163 3.12 15.52 0.08
C PRO A 163 2.89 15.97 1.54
N GLY A 164 2.81 15.05 2.49
CA GLY A 164 2.58 15.31 3.91
C GLY A 164 1.31 14.66 4.47
N PRO A 165 1.06 14.86 5.77
CA PRO A 165 -0.08 14.24 6.45
C PRO A 165 -1.40 14.67 5.82
N ARG A 166 -2.26 13.69 5.53
CA ARG A 166 -3.62 13.92 5.05
C ARG A 166 -4.55 12.78 5.42
N ASN A 167 -5.83 13.07 5.41
CA ASN A 167 -6.86 12.08 5.66
C ASN A 167 -7.33 11.43 4.37
N LEU A 168 -7.71 10.15 4.45
CA LEU A 168 -8.40 9.43 3.37
C LEU A 168 -9.91 9.38 3.64
N SER A 169 -10.69 9.69 2.61
CA SER A 169 -12.14 9.50 2.65
C SER A 169 -12.48 8.05 2.33
N LEU A 170 -13.23 7.40 3.22
CA LEU A 170 -13.70 6.03 3.07
C LEU A 170 -15.21 6.04 2.90
N PRO A 171 -15.74 5.95 1.66
CA PRO A 171 -17.17 6.07 1.38
C PRO A 171 -18.03 5.12 2.22
N GLY A 172 -18.98 5.68 2.97
CA GLY A 172 -19.85 4.94 3.90
C GLY A 172 -19.19 4.51 5.21
N TRP A 173 -17.89 4.82 5.41
CA TRP A 173 -17.14 4.52 6.63
C TRP A 173 -16.71 5.78 7.38
N GLY A 174 -16.51 6.87 6.70
CA GLY A 174 -16.05 8.15 7.25
C GLY A 174 -14.68 8.55 6.74
N THR A 175 -13.93 9.25 7.57
CA THR A 175 -12.58 9.75 7.27
C THR A 175 -11.57 9.03 8.15
N MET A 176 -10.44 8.63 7.58
CA MET A 176 -9.36 7.94 8.25
C MET A 176 -8.09 8.79 8.22
N GLY A 177 -7.50 9.08 9.38
CA GLY A 177 -6.12 9.54 9.49
C GLY A 177 -5.17 8.38 9.22
N VAL A 178 -4.08 8.64 8.51
CA VAL A 178 -3.10 7.63 8.13
C VAL A 178 -1.73 8.03 8.65
N GLN A 179 -1.02 7.04 9.18
CA GLN A 179 0.40 7.10 9.51
C GLN A 179 1.03 5.77 9.08
N VAL A 180 2.21 5.82 8.52
CA VAL A 180 2.94 4.63 8.05
C VAL A 180 4.24 4.52 8.84
N CYS A 181 4.42 3.39 9.55
CA CYS A 181 5.62 3.07 10.32
C CYS A 181 5.92 4.12 11.40
N TYR A 182 6.97 4.91 11.25
CA TYR A 182 7.46 5.89 12.23
C TYR A 182 6.90 7.32 12.04
N GLU A 183 5.87 7.52 11.27
CA GLU A 183 5.22 8.82 11.12
C GLU A 183 4.48 9.30 12.37
#